data_88d61bd1c01a459a13f9cca8d75ccfed
#
_entry.id   88d61bd1c01a459a13f9cca8d75ccfed
#
_cell.length_a   1.000
_cell.length_b   1.000
_cell.length_c   1.000
_cell.angle_alpha   90.00
_cell.angle_beta   90.00
_cell.angle_gamma   90.00
#
_symmetry.space_group_name_H-M   'P 1'
#
loop_
_entity.id
_entity.type
_entity.pdbx_description
1 polymer ?
#
loop_
_entity_poly.entity_id
_entity_poly.type
_entity_poly.pdbx_seq_one_letter_code
_entity_poly.pdbx_strand_id
1 'polypeptide(L)'
;MYKRQVQASLILLIGSFIGADPATGFSGYVAVLGFGFLWGLGFAGYSVAASVKSGSSQGAQAASFFFFPALFLAPTFVPREALKGWLSTAAAFNPTTYVIEAIRGILIEGWVMDVILPGLVVGGIFALITLAYAVTSAKKVYEKG
;
A
#
# COMPACT_ATOMS: atom_id res chain seq x y z
N MET A 1 -10.98 -6.10 -7.10
CA MET A 1 -9.59 -6.44 -6.72
C MET A 1 -8.73 -6.89 -7.89
N TYR A 2 -9.19 -7.81 -8.73
CA TYR A 2 -8.39 -8.35 -9.85
C TYR A 2 -7.89 -7.29 -10.87
N LYS A 3 -8.63 -6.21 -11.11
CA LYS A 3 -8.21 -5.12 -12.03
C LYS A 3 -6.88 -4.48 -11.62
N ARG A 4 -6.66 -4.28 -10.31
CA ARG A 4 -5.39 -3.71 -9.79
C ARG A 4 -4.23 -4.69 -9.94
N GLN A 5 -4.48 -5.99 -9.74
CA GLN A 5 -3.46 -7.00 -9.97
C GLN A 5 -3.09 -7.13 -11.45
N VAL A 6 -4.07 -7.06 -12.34
CA VAL A 6 -3.82 -7.05 -13.78
C VAL A 6 -2.97 -5.82 -14.18
N GLN A 7 -3.31 -4.64 -13.67
CA GLN A 7 -2.51 -3.42 -13.92
C GLN A 7 -1.08 -3.55 -13.38
N ALA A 8 -0.90 -4.03 -12.15
CA ALA A 8 0.41 -4.24 -11.57
C ALA A 8 1.23 -5.26 -12.37
N SER A 9 0.61 -6.37 -12.78
CA SER A 9 1.26 -7.38 -13.61
C SER A 9 1.68 -6.83 -14.97
N LEU A 10 0.84 -6.03 -15.61
CA LEU A 10 1.16 -5.39 -16.89
C LEU A 10 2.33 -4.42 -16.75
N ILE A 11 2.36 -3.60 -15.68
CA ILE A 11 3.46 -2.67 -15.43
C ILE A 11 4.77 -3.43 -15.21
N LEU A 12 4.74 -4.50 -14.43
CA LEU A 12 5.91 -5.34 -14.19
C LEU A 12 6.39 -6.04 -15.47
N LEU A 13 5.49 -6.53 -16.30
CA LEU A 13 5.81 -7.11 -17.60
C LEU A 13 6.47 -6.09 -18.53
N ILE A 14 5.91 -4.88 -18.62
CA ILE A 14 6.49 -3.80 -19.43
C ILE A 14 7.87 -3.45 -18.89
N GLY A 15 8.03 -3.35 -17.56
CA GLY A 15 9.32 -3.12 -16.91
C GLY A 15 10.36 -4.16 -17.28
N SER A 16 9.98 -5.44 -17.28
CA SER A 16 10.85 -6.54 -17.69
C SER A 16 11.31 -6.45 -19.15
N PHE A 17 10.41 -6.06 -20.06
CA PHE A 17 10.77 -5.83 -21.47
C PHE A 17 11.78 -4.69 -21.67
N ILE A 18 11.84 -3.76 -20.73
CA ILE A 18 12.78 -2.62 -20.75
C ILE A 18 14.10 -2.99 -19.99
N GLY A 19 14.18 -4.20 -19.44
CA GLY A 19 15.33 -4.66 -18.67
C GLY A 19 15.30 -4.28 -17.18
N ALA A 20 14.14 -3.88 -16.66
CA ALA A 20 13.93 -3.60 -15.23
C ALA A 20 13.46 -4.86 -14.49
N ASP A 21 14.27 -5.92 -14.56
CA ASP A 21 13.97 -7.16 -13.84
C ASP A 21 14.28 -7.02 -12.34
N PRO A 22 13.43 -7.60 -11.46
CA PRO A 22 13.73 -7.61 -10.04
C PRO A 22 15.06 -8.31 -9.75
N ALA A 23 15.86 -7.72 -8.86
CA ALA A 23 17.11 -8.33 -8.39
C ALA A 23 16.89 -9.73 -7.77
N THR A 24 15.68 -10.01 -7.32
CA THR A 24 15.24 -11.29 -6.73
C THR A 24 14.70 -12.28 -7.76
N GLY A 25 14.75 -11.96 -9.06
CA GLY A 25 14.25 -12.81 -10.14
C GLY A 25 12.72 -13.01 -10.09
N PHE A 26 12.24 -14.17 -10.56
CA PHE A 26 10.81 -14.47 -10.65
C PHE A 26 10.09 -14.39 -9.29
N SER A 27 10.74 -14.82 -8.21
CA SER A 27 10.17 -14.75 -6.86
C SER A 27 9.89 -13.31 -6.42
N GLY A 28 10.68 -12.35 -6.91
CA GLY A 28 10.45 -10.92 -6.69
C GLY A 28 9.14 -10.42 -7.28
N TYR A 29 8.78 -10.86 -8.48
CA TYR A 29 7.49 -10.52 -9.08
C TYR A 29 6.32 -10.96 -8.21
N VAL A 30 6.37 -12.20 -7.71
CA VAL A 30 5.34 -12.75 -6.81
C VAL A 30 5.27 -11.94 -5.51
N ALA A 31 6.41 -11.60 -4.93
CA ALA A 31 6.48 -10.82 -3.69
C ALA A 31 5.93 -9.39 -3.87
N VAL A 32 6.30 -8.70 -4.95
CA VAL A 32 5.78 -7.35 -5.26
C VAL A 32 4.26 -7.38 -5.46
N LEU A 33 3.74 -8.38 -6.18
CA LEU A 33 2.30 -8.56 -6.33
C LEU A 33 1.61 -8.86 -5.00
N GLY A 34 2.26 -9.63 -4.11
CA GLY A 34 1.81 -9.91 -2.75
C GLY A 34 1.71 -8.64 -1.90
N PHE A 35 2.73 -7.77 -1.94
CA PHE A 35 2.71 -6.47 -1.28
C PHE A 35 1.62 -5.55 -1.85
N GLY A 36 1.47 -5.52 -3.17
CA GLY A 36 0.39 -4.76 -3.84
C GLY A 36 -1.00 -5.27 -3.45
N PHE A 37 -1.17 -6.58 -3.28
CA PHE A 37 -2.41 -7.18 -2.79
C PHE A 37 -2.68 -6.81 -1.34
N LEU A 38 -1.68 -6.95 -0.46
CA LEU A 38 -1.77 -6.62 0.96
C LEU A 38 -2.16 -5.15 1.16
N TRP A 39 -1.48 -4.24 0.46
CA TRP A 39 -1.79 -2.82 0.48
C TRP A 39 -3.19 -2.52 -0.09
N GLY A 40 -3.55 -3.19 -1.18
CA GLY A 40 -4.87 -3.11 -1.79
C GLY A 40 -6.02 -3.55 -0.87
N LEU A 41 -5.80 -4.58 -0.04
CA LEU A 41 -6.74 -5.02 0.99
C LEU A 41 -6.97 -3.93 2.04
N GLY A 42 -5.88 -3.35 2.57
CA GLY A 42 -5.97 -2.26 3.54
C GLY A 42 -6.71 -1.04 2.98
N PHE A 43 -6.38 -0.65 1.77
CA PHE A 43 -7.05 0.46 1.09
C PHE A 43 -8.53 0.16 0.79
N ALA A 44 -8.87 -1.07 0.42
CA ALA A 44 -10.25 -1.49 0.21
C ALA A 44 -11.06 -1.42 1.51
N GLY A 45 -10.52 -1.90 2.64
CA GLY A 45 -11.14 -1.79 3.95
C GLY A 45 -11.46 -0.35 4.32
N TYR A 46 -10.47 0.54 4.15
CA TYR A 46 -10.67 1.97 4.38
C TYR A 46 -11.76 2.59 3.49
N SER A 47 -11.73 2.30 2.18
CA SER A 47 -12.71 2.82 1.21
C SER A 47 -14.12 2.32 1.49
N VAL A 48 -14.28 1.04 1.88
CA VAL A 48 -15.57 0.48 2.27
C VAL A 48 -16.10 1.16 3.52
N ALA A 49 -15.28 1.34 4.56
CA ALA A 49 -15.68 2.03 5.79
C ALA A 49 -16.15 3.46 5.50
N ALA A 50 -15.43 4.19 4.62
CA ALA A 50 -15.80 5.54 4.22
C ALA A 50 -17.11 5.58 3.44
N SER A 51 -17.33 4.65 2.50
CA SER A 51 -18.59 4.51 1.76
C SER A 51 -19.78 4.25 2.67
N VAL A 52 -19.63 3.29 3.59
CA VAL A 52 -20.68 2.91 4.54
C VAL A 52 -21.06 4.09 5.44
N LYS A 53 -20.07 4.83 5.95
CA LYS A 53 -20.31 6.00 6.82
C LYS A 53 -20.94 7.18 6.10
N SER A 54 -20.54 7.44 4.86
CA SER A 54 -21.07 8.56 4.08
C SER A 54 -22.38 8.23 3.36
N GLY A 55 -22.77 6.96 3.29
CA GLY A 55 -23.92 6.48 2.52
C GLY A 55 -23.75 6.68 1.00
N SER A 56 -22.53 6.98 0.52
CA SER A 56 -22.29 7.29 -0.89
C SER A 56 -20.93 6.79 -1.39
N SER A 57 -20.84 6.47 -2.67
CA SER A 57 -19.57 6.17 -3.34
C SER A 57 -18.63 7.39 -3.43
N GLN A 58 -19.18 8.59 -3.40
CA GLN A 58 -18.41 9.84 -3.37
C GLN A 58 -17.62 9.98 -2.07
N GLY A 59 -18.16 9.51 -0.94
CA GLY A 59 -17.44 9.47 0.33
C GLY A 59 -16.19 8.59 0.29
N ALA A 60 -16.25 7.45 -0.43
CA ALA A 60 -15.07 6.62 -0.65
C ALA A 60 -14.01 7.32 -1.51
N GLN A 61 -14.42 8.07 -2.52
CA GLN A 61 -13.50 8.85 -3.35
C GLN A 61 -12.86 9.99 -2.56
N ALA A 62 -13.63 10.75 -1.80
CA ALA A 62 -13.12 11.82 -0.93
C ALA A 62 -12.11 11.27 0.09
N ALA A 63 -12.41 10.13 0.70
CA ALA A 63 -11.50 9.44 1.61
C ALA A 63 -10.19 9.02 0.91
N SER A 64 -10.25 8.63 -0.36
CA SER A 64 -9.07 8.26 -1.15
C SER A 64 -8.11 9.44 -1.35
N PHE A 65 -8.61 10.68 -1.42
CA PHE A 65 -7.78 11.88 -1.50
C PHE A 65 -6.89 12.08 -0.27
N PHE A 66 -7.27 11.54 0.89
CA PHE A 66 -6.46 11.61 2.11
C PHE A 66 -5.16 10.81 2.00
N PHE A 67 -5.13 9.77 1.14
CA PHE A 67 -3.92 8.99 0.87
C PHE A 67 -2.96 9.65 -0.12
N PHE A 68 -3.42 10.65 -0.86
CA PHE A 68 -2.58 11.34 -1.83
C PHE A 68 -1.37 12.05 -1.18
N PRO A 69 -1.55 12.84 -0.12
CA PRO A 69 -0.42 13.37 0.64
C PRO A 69 0.49 12.29 1.22
N ALA A 70 -0.06 11.16 1.68
CA ALA A 70 0.73 10.06 2.21
C ALA A 70 1.70 9.47 1.18
N LEU A 71 1.31 9.40 -0.10
CA LEU A 71 2.19 8.96 -1.19
C LEU A 71 3.34 9.95 -1.43
N PHE A 72 3.10 11.25 -1.30
CA PHE A 72 4.15 12.27 -1.46
C PHE A 72 5.08 12.35 -0.26
N LEU A 73 4.58 12.05 0.94
CA LEU A 73 5.36 11.98 2.18
C LEU A 73 6.13 10.65 2.31
N ALA A 74 5.81 9.66 1.47
CA ALA A 74 6.57 8.41 1.41
C ALA A 74 7.79 8.58 0.51
N PRO A 75 8.86 7.78 0.69
CA PRO A 75 10.06 7.80 -0.15
C PRO A 75 9.81 7.15 -1.52
N THR A 76 8.78 7.62 -2.21
CA THR A 76 8.35 7.08 -3.50
C THR A 76 9.35 7.42 -4.60
N PHE A 77 9.82 8.66 -4.63
CA PHE A 77 10.73 9.18 -5.66
C PHE A 77 12.17 9.33 -5.17
N VAL A 78 12.36 9.49 -3.86
CA VAL A 78 13.65 9.75 -3.23
C VAL A 78 13.84 8.76 -2.09
N PRO A 79 15.02 8.13 -1.94
CA PRO A 79 15.31 7.24 -0.83
C PRO A 79 15.14 7.95 0.52
N ARG A 80 14.77 7.19 1.57
CA ARG A 80 14.50 7.74 2.91
C ARG A 80 15.70 8.48 3.49
N GLU A 81 16.92 8.03 3.19
CA GLU A 81 18.18 8.61 3.65
C GLU A 81 18.39 10.03 3.13
N ALA A 82 17.78 10.36 1.97
CA ALA A 82 17.84 11.70 1.39
C ALA A 82 16.77 12.66 1.93
N LEU A 83 15.76 12.15 2.67
CA LEU A 83 14.75 12.97 3.31
C LEU A 83 15.33 13.65 4.56
N LYS A 84 15.20 14.97 4.66
CA LYS A 84 15.74 15.77 5.77
C LYS A 84 14.64 16.46 6.57
N GLY A 85 14.94 16.74 7.84
CA GLY A 85 14.09 17.52 8.74
C GLY A 85 12.73 16.83 8.98
N TRP A 86 11.66 17.62 9.02
CA TRP A 86 10.30 17.15 9.33
C TRP A 86 9.79 16.09 8.34
N LEU A 87 10.28 16.10 7.11
CA LEU A 87 9.86 15.16 6.06
C LEU A 87 10.31 13.73 6.38
N SER A 88 11.52 13.57 6.92
CA SER A 88 12.02 12.27 7.42
C SER A 88 11.16 11.72 8.55
N THR A 89 10.75 12.59 9.49
CA THR A 89 9.86 12.22 10.59
C THR A 89 8.47 11.83 10.07
N ALA A 90 7.90 12.62 9.16
CA ALA A 90 6.61 12.33 8.55
C ALA A 90 6.62 10.99 7.79
N ALA A 91 7.69 10.70 7.04
CA ALA A 91 7.88 9.43 6.36
C ALA A 91 7.96 8.25 7.35
N ALA A 92 8.59 8.42 8.51
CA ALA A 92 8.69 7.38 9.53
C ALA A 92 7.33 6.96 10.12
N PHE A 93 6.37 7.88 10.22
CA PHE A 93 5.03 7.59 10.70
C PHE A 93 4.06 7.14 9.58
N ASN A 94 4.48 7.20 8.33
CA ASN A 94 3.66 6.87 7.19
C ASN A 94 3.74 5.38 6.87
N PRO A 95 2.65 4.60 6.99
CA PRO A 95 2.67 3.17 6.69
C PRO A 95 3.02 2.87 5.22
N THR A 96 2.74 3.78 4.29
CA THR A 96 3.09 3.66 2.88
C THR A 96 4.60 3.55 2.68
N THR A 97 5.38 4.24 3.51
CA THR A 97 6.85 4.23 3.48
C THR A 97 7.41 2.81 3.53
N TYR A 98 6.99 2.04 4.52
CA TYR A 98 7.51 0.68 4.76
C TYR A 98 7.17 -0.28 3.64
N VAL A 99 5.98 -0.15 3.05
CA VAL A 99 5.57 -0.97 1.91
C VAL A 99 6.35 -0.61 0.64
N ILE A 100 6.60 0.67 0.40
CA ILE A 100 7.39 1.14 -0.75
C ILE A 100 8.86 0.72 -0.59
N GLU A 101 9.44 0.86 0.61
CA GLU A 101 10.82 0.42 0.89
C GLU A 101 10.97 -1.09 0.69
N ALA A 102 10.01 -1.89 1.15
CA ALA A 102 10.01 -3.34 0.94
C ALA A 102 9.97 -3.69 -0.57
N ILE A 103 9.08 -3.06 -1.32
CA ILE A 103 8.97 -3.28 -2.78
C ILE A 103 10.27 -2.84 -3.48
N ARG A 104 10.83 -1.70 -3.11
CA ARG A 104 12.09 -1.22 -3.67
C ARG A 104 13.25 -2.17 -3.36
N GLY A 105 13.36 -2.63 -2.10
CA GLY A 105 14.37 -3.62 -1.72
C GLY A 105 14.29 -4.86 -2.59
N ILE A 106 13.10 -5.46 -2.75
CA ILE A 106 12.88 -6.64 -3.58
C ILE A 106 13.28 -6.40 -5.05
N LEU A 107 12.97 -5.22 -5.58
CA LEU A 107 13.23 -4.89 -6.99
C LEU A 107 14.71 -4.59 -7.27
N ILE A 108 15.40 -3.90 -6.36
CA ILE A 108 16.71 -3.30 -6.62
C ILE A 108 17.83 -3.98 -5.84
N GLU A 109 17.61 -4.31 -4.57
CA GLU A 109 18.65 -4.74 -3.62
C GLU A 109 18.65 -6.25 -3.41
N GLY A 110 17.52 -6.91 -3.64
CA GLY A 110 17.34 -8.33 -3.39
C GLY A 110 16.49 -8.60 -2.13
N TRP A 111 16.70 -9.76 -1.48
CA TRP A 111 15.96 -10.17 -0.29
C TRP A 111 16.52 -9.53 0.99
N VAL A 112 16.36 -8.22 1.13
CA VAL A 112 16.78 -7.46 2.33
C VAL A 112 15.68 -7.53 3.38
N MET A 113 15.83 -8.45 4.35
CA MET A 113 14.80 -8.71 5.37
C MET A 113 14.56 -7.51 6.29
N ASP A 114 15.56 -6.64 6.49
CA ASP A 114 15.48 -5.44 7.33
C ASP A 114 14.45 -4.42 6.82
N VAL A 115 14.12 -4.43 5.53
CA VAL A 115 13.05 -3.59 4.94
C VAL A 115 11.80 -4.40 4.61
N ILE A 116 11.93 -5.68 4.24
CA ILE A 116 10.81 -6.53 3.86
C ILE A 116 9.92 -6.85 5.06
N LEU A 117 10.51 -7.23 6.21
CA LEU A 117 9.75 -7.55 7.42
C LEU A 117 8.95 -6.35 7.96
N PRO A 118 9.52 -5.14 8.14
CA PRO A 118 8.74 -3.96 8.50
C PRO A 118 7.61 -3.67 7.52
N GLY A 119 7.85 -3.82 6.22
CA GLY A 119 6.84 -3.64 5.18
C GLY A 119 5.66 -4.60 5.32
N LEU A 120 5.94 -5.88 5.58
CA LEU A 120 4.90 -6.90 5.82
C LEU A 120 4.11 -6.63 7.10
N VAL A 121 4.81 -6.32 8.20
CA VAL A 121 4.19 -6.07 9.50
C VAL A 121 3.30 -4.82 9.44
N VAL A 122 3.83 -3.71 8.95
CA VAL A 122 3.08 -2.44 8.87
C VAL A 122 1.93 -2.54 7.87
N GLY A 123 2.16 -3.14 6.69
CA GLY A 123 1.11 -3.38 5.70
C GLY A 123 0.02 -4.32 6.21
N GLY A 124 0.41 -5.38 6.94
CA GLY A 124 -0.52 -6.31 7.57
C GLY A 124 -1.36 -5.67 8.68
N ILE A 125 -0.74 -4.91 9.58
CA ILE A 125 -1.44 -4.16 10.63
C ILE A 125 -2.41 -3.15 10.01
N PHE A 126 -1.97 -2.41 9.00
CA PHE A 126 -2.82 -1.47 8.29
C PHE A 126 -4.04 -2.16 7.67
N ALA A 127 -3.84 -3.29 6.98
CA ALA A 127 -4.93 -4.08 6.40
C ALA A 127 -5.91 -4.58 7.47
N LEU A 128 -5.41 -5.13 8.58
CA LEU A 128 -6.24 -5.61 9.68
C LEU A 128 -7.08 -4.50 10.31
N ILE A 129 -6.47 -3.35 10.62
CA ILE A 129 -7.16 -2.20 11.23
C ILE A 129 -8.27 -1.70 10.30
N THR A 130 -7.97 -1.51 9.01
CA THR A 130 -8.93 -0.95 8.06
C THR A 130 -10.06 -1.93 7.74
N LEU A 131 -9.79 -3.23 7.67
CA LEU A 131 -10.82 -4.26 7.51
C LEU A 131 -11.70 -4.36 8.75
N ALA A 132 -11.14 -4.36 9.96
CA ALA A 132 -11.92 -4.31 11.20
C ALA A 132 -12.79 -3.05 11.27
N TYR A 133 -12.25 -1.92 10.84
CA TYR A 133 -13.00 -0.67 10.76
C TYR A 133 -14.16 -0.74 9.74
N ALA A 134 -13.96 -1.40 8.60
CA ALA A 134 -15.02 -1.63 7.61
C ALA A 134 -16.14 -2.48 8.18
N VAL A 135 -15.80 -3.60 8.84
CA VAL A 135 -16.77 -4.51 9.46
C VAL A 135 -17.57 -3.81 10.57
N THR A 136 -16.89 -3.09 11.46
CA THR A 136 -17.57 -2.37 12.55
C THR A 136 -18.46 -1.23 12.04
N SER A 137 -18.04 -0.55 10.96
CA SER A 137 -18.86 0.49 10.33
C SER A 137 -20.10 -0.09 9.68
N ALA A 138 -19.98 -1.22 9.00
CA ALA A 138 -21.12 -1.93 8.39
C ALA A 138 -22.12 -2.40 9.43
N LYS A 139 -21.67 -3.03 10.53
CA LYS A 139 -22.55 -3.47 11.64
C LYS A 139 -23.35 -2.33 12.22
N LYS A 140 -22.71 -1.18 12.52
CA LYS A 140 -23.40 -0.01 13.10
C LYS A 140 -24.47 0.59 12.20
N VAL A 141 -24.35 0.48 10.88
CA VAL A 141 -25.39 0.94 9.95
C VAL A 141 -26.54 -0.06 9.90
N TYR A 142 -26.23 -1.35 9.94
CA TYR A 142 -27.25 -2.42 9.92
C TYR A 142 -28.13 -2.46 11.19
N GLU A 143 -27.54 -2.11 12.34
CA GLU A 143 -28.27 -2.06 13.63
C GLU A 143 -29.17 -0.82 13.77
N LYS A 144 -29.02 0.18 12.91
CA LYS A 144 -29.79 1.45 12.95
C LYS A 144 -30.91 1.53 11.92
N GLY A 145 -30.99 0.58 11.00
CA GLY A 145 -32.04 0.48 9.98
C GLY A 145 -33.08 -0.55 10.34
#